data_9cd6eaaeab66054516242f74ad8665cb
#
_entry.id   9cd6eaaeab66054516242f74ad8665cb
#
_cell.length_a   1.000
_cell.length_b   1.000
_cell.length_c   1.000
_cell.angle_alpha   90.00
_cell.angle_beta   90.00
_cell.angle_gamma   90.00
#
_symmetry.space_group_name_H-M   'P 1'
#
loop_
_entity.id
_entity.type
_entity.pdbx_description
1 polymer ?
#
loop_
_entity_poly.entity_id
_entity_poly.type
_entity_poly.pdbx_seq_one_letter_code
_entity_poly.pdbx_strand_id
1 'polypeptide(L)'
;ETEKELILNQSLTFILNEMLTYTYNKNFIDYNYPTLISLLPNITHKYSIKSGTTDTDLLIIGYNKDAVLSIWNGYDDNSKIESKEYSYHKNIWIDTMEAYFKDKETTWYTIPSNVVGVLVNPITGVIANDNDTKKEMFFYIKGTEPTLNGTTKDLDAVFKEENSLNEQKEAP
;
A
#
# COMPACT_ATOMS: atom_id res chain seq x y z
N GLU A 1 28.14 -10.01 10.72
CA GLU A 1 27.27 -9.22 9.83
C GLU A 1 26.49 -10.21 8.97
N THR A 2 25.15 -10.13 9.01
CA THR A 2 24.29 -10.96 8.15
C THR A 2 24.32 -10.34 6.75
N GLU A 3 24.75 -11.08 5.75
CA GLU A 3 24.63 -10.66 4.35
C GLU A 3 23.15 -10.39 4.04
N LYS A 4 22.86 -9.18 3.55
CA LYS A 4 21.50 -8.81 3.11
C LYS A 4 21.36 -9.17 1.64
N GLU A 5 20.56 -10.17 1.36
CA GLU A 5 20.18 -10.54 0.00
C GLU A 5 18.98 -9.71 -0.45
N LEU A 6 19.01 -9.17 -1.67
CA LEU A 6 17.88 -8.49 -2.28
C LEU A 6 16.91 -9.53 -2.87
N ILE A 7 15.82 -9.82 -2.15
CA ILE A 7 14.83 -10.83 -2.56
C ILE A 7 13.78 -10.26 -3.53
N LEU A 8 13.41 -8.98 -3.39
CA LEU A 8 12.38 -8.32 -4.18
C LEU A 8 12.90 -7.04 -4.81
N ASN A 9 12.38 -6.72 -6.00
CA ASN A 9 12.68 -5.45 -6.66
C ASN A 9 12.28 -4.27 -5.77
N GLN A 10 13.23 -3.39 -5.48
CA GLN A 10 13.05 -2.26 -4.55
C GLN A 10 11.93 -1.31 -4.99
N SER A 11 11.82 -1.05 -6.30
CA SER A 11 10.83 -0.12 -6.83
C SER A 11 9.42 -0.67 -6.77
N LEU A 12 9.26 -1.96 -7.12
CA LEU A 12 7.96 -2.62 -7.01
C LEU A 12 7.51 -2.74 -5.55
N THR A 13 8.45 -3.05 -4.64
CA THR A 13 8.17 -3.09 -3.21
C THR A 13 7.76 -1.72 -2.67
N PHE A 14 8.44 -0.64 -3.10
CA PHE A 14 8.05 0.73 -2.73
C PHE A 14 6.64 1.06 -3.21
N ILE A 15 6.34 0.80 -4.49
CA ILE A 15 5.02 1.07 -5.08
C ILE A 15 3.94 0.26 -4.35
N LEU A 16 4.18 -1.01 -4.04
CA LEU A 16 3.24 -1.83 -3.27
C LEU A 16 3.01 -1.26 -1.86
N ASN A 17 4.05 -0.83 -1.18
CA ASN A 17 3.93 -0.21 0.15
C ASN A 17 3.05 1.05 0.09
N GLU A 18 3.20 1.89 -0.93
CA GLU A 18 2.35 3.06 -1.14
C GLU A 18 0.90 2.65 -1.45
N MET A 19 0.68 1.69 -2.34
CA MET A 19 -0.67 1.20 -2.67
C MET A 19 -1.41 0.68 -1.43
N LEU A 20 -0.73 0.03 -0.50
CA LEU A 20 -1.32 -0.48 0.73
C LEU A 20 -1.74 0.63 1.71
N THR A 21 -1.24 1.86 1.56
CA THR A 21 -1.74 3.01 2.32
C THR A 21 -3.11 3.49 1.82
N TYR A 22 -3.48 3.19 0.56
CA TYR A 22 -4.77 3.60 -0.02
C TYR A 22 -5.95 2.86 0.58
N THR A 23 -5.74 1.76 1.28
CA THR A 23 -6.78 0.98 1.95
C THR A 23 -7.54 1.76 3.04
N TYR A 24 -7.00 2.88 3.51
CA TYR A 24 -7.64 3.80 4.46
C TYR A 24 -7.69 5.26 3.97
N ASN A 25 -7.42 5.52 2.68
CA ASN A 25 -7.41 6.87 2.13
C ASN A 25 -8.81 7.29 1.66
N LYS A 26 -9.33 8.40 2.21
CA LYS A 26 -10.66 8.93 1.89
C LYS A 26 -10.84 9.39 0.44
N ASN A 27 -9.76 9.72 -0.28
CA ASN A 27 -9.84 10.16 -1.67
C ASN A 27 -10.32 9.04 -2.61
N PHE A 28 -10.24 7.77 -2.17
CA PHE A 28 -10.77 6.61 -2.89
C PHE A 28 -12.24 6.29 -2.57
N ILE A 29 -12.91 7.08 -1.73
CA ILE A 29 -14.34 6.92 -1.48
C ILE A 29 -15.11 7.37 -2.72
N ASP A 30 -15.85 6.43 -3.32
CA ASP A 30 -16.79 6.65 -4.42
C ASP A 30 -18.02 5.75 -4.22
N TYR A 31 -18.49 5.01 -5.23
CA TYR A 31 -19.53 3.98 -5.06
C TYR A 31 -19.05 2.79 -4.18
N ASN A 32 -17.76 2.64 -3.94
CA ASN A 32 -17.14 1.73 -2.97
C ASN A 32 -16.33 2.49 -1.93
N TYR A 33 -16.07 1.84 -0.79
CA TYR A 33 -15.27 2.38 0.29
C TYR A 33 -13.95 1.60 0.43
N PRO A 34 -12.83 2.29 0.70
CA PRO A 34 -11.59 1.62 1.12
C PRO A 34 -11.85 0.74 2.35
N THR A 35 -11.32 -0.48 2.32
CA THR A 35 -11.68 -1.53 3.30
C THR A 35 -11.33 -1.22 4.76
N LEU A 36 -10.42 -0.27 4.96
CA LEU A 36 -9.92 0.14 6.28
C LEU A 36 -10.19 1.61 6.59
N ILE A 37 -11.13 2.25 5.86
CA ILE A 37 -11.46 3.66 6.05
C ILE A 37 -11.93 3.96 7.49
N SER A 38 -12.52 2.99 8.18
CA SER A 38 -12.94 3.11 9.57
C SER A 38 -11.78 3.33 10.54
N LEU A 39 -10.55 2.98 10.17
CA LEU A 39 -9.35 3.18 10.98
C LEU A 39 -8.77 4.59 10.85
N LEU A 40 -9.10 5.31 9.76
CA LEU A 40 -8.51 6.60 9.44
C LEU A 40 -8.53 7.63 10.60
N PRO A 41 -9.61 7.75 11.41
CA PRO A 41 -9.63 8.70 12.52
C PRO A 41 -8.59 8.44 13.62
N ASN A 42 -8.13 7.19 13.73
CA ASN A 42 -7.19 6.76 14.76
C ASN A 42 -5.76 6.57 14.24
N ILE A 43 -5.54 6.68 12.93
CA ILE A 43 -4.20 6.55 12.31
C ILE A 43 -3.45 7.87 12.47
N THR A 44 -2.34 7.85 13.20
CA THR A 44 -1.42 9.01 13.36
C THR A 44 -0.08 8.79 12.66
N HIS A 45 0.25 7.56 12.30
CA HIS A 45 1.46 7.18 11.60
C HIS A 45 1.15 6.56 10.24
N LYS A 46 2.11 6.51 9.33
CA LYS A 46 1.93 5.91 8.00
C LYS A 46 2.20 4.40 8.06
N TYR A 47 1.26 3.60 7.55
CA TYR A 47 1.33 2.15 7.51
C TYR A 47 0.91 1.59 6.15
N SER A 48 1.52 0.50 5.74
CA SER A 48 1.02 -0.39 4.69
C SER A 48 0.10 -1.41 5.36
N ILE A 49 -1.20 -1.43 5.02
CA ILE A 49 -2.18 -2.30 5.71
C ILE A 49 -3.05 -3.05 4.70
N LYS A 50 -3.33 -4.34 5.00
CA LYS A 50 -4.28 -5.15 4.25
C LYS A 50 -5.12 -6.01 5.17
N SER A 51 -6.42 -6.07 4.92
CA SER A 51 -7.35 -6.99 5.60
C SER A 51 -7.75 -8.16 4.71
N GLY A 52 -8.06 -9.28 5.35
CA GLY A 52 -8.71 -10.46 4.75
C GLY A 52 -9.96 -10.80 5.52
N THR A 53 -11.00 -11.25 4.85
CA THR A 53 -12.29 -11.60 5.46
C THR A 53 -12.88 -12.80 4.73
N THR A 54 -13.26 -13.81 5.51
CA THR A 54 -14.11 -14.93 5.10
C THR A 54 -15.32 -15.00 6.03
N ASP A 55 -16.15 -16.01 5.90
CA ASP A 55 -17.28 -16.23 6.83
C ASP A 55 -16.80 -16.61 8.25
N THR A 56 -15.59 -17.19 8.36
CA THR A 56 -15.06 -17.83 9.57
C THR A 56 -13.77 -17.20 10.07
N ASP A 57 -13.12 -16.37 9.25
CA ASP A 57 -11.81 -15.81 9.56
C ASP A 57 -11.73 -14.31 9.21
N LEU A 58 -11.19 -13.55 10.12
CA LEU A 58 -10.82 -12.16 9.91
C LEU A 58 -9.33 -11.99 10.13
N LEU A 59 -8.64 -11.40 9.17
CA LEU A 59 -7.21 -11.14 9.21
C LEU A 59 -6.95 -9.66 8.94
N ILE A 60 -6.02 -9.10 9.66
CA ILE A 60 -5.37 -7.85 9.29
C ILE A 60 -3.86 -7.99 9.45
N ILE A 61 -3.13 -7.51 8.48
CA ILE A 61 -1.69 -7.35 8.56
C ILE A 61 -1.33 -5.92 8.17
N GLY A 62 -0.46 -5.30 8.94
CA GLY A 62 0.04 -3.98 8.61
C GLY A 62 1.41 -3.76 9.19
N TYR A 63 2.17 -2.89 8.55
CA TYR A 63 3.57 -2.65 8.86
C TYR A 63 4.03 -1.26 8.40
N ASN A 64 5.17 -0.85 8.94
CA ASN A 64 6.03 0.19 8.44
C ASN A 64 7.49 -0.30 8.46
N LYS A 65 8.48 0.59 8.43
CA LYS A 65 9.91 0.19 8.48
C LYS A 65 10.34 -0.46 9.80
N ASP A 66 9.62 -0.18 10.89
CA ASP A 66 10.08 -0.43 12.26
C ASP A 66 9.31 -1.56 12.94
N ALA A 67 8.09 -1.86 12.48
CA ALA A 67 7.27 -2.92 13.06
C ALA A 67 6.31 -3.53 12.04
N VAL A 68 5.96 -4.80 12.26
CA VAL A 68 4.89 -5.53 11.60
C VAL A 68 3.99 -6.16 12.65
N LEU A 69 2.69 -6.05 12.46
CA LEU A 69 1.68 -6.69 13.29
C LEU A 69 0.64 -7.38 12.41
N SER A 70 0.34 -8.64 12.76
CA SER A 70 -0.76 -9.41 12.18
C SER A 70 -1.72 -9.84 13.27
N ILE A 71 -3.02 -9.67 13.05
CA ILE A 71 -4.09 -10.12 13.94
C ILE A 71 -4.99 -11.04 13.15
N TRP A 72 -5.19 -12.23 13.68
CA TRP A 72 -6.22 -13.16 13.24
C TRP A 72 -7.33 -13.23 14.29
N ASN A 73 -8.58 -13.28 13.83
CA ASN A 73 -9.76 -13.48 14.67
C ASN A 73 -10.66 -14.52 14.01
N GLY A 74 -10.97 -15.58 14.74
CA GLY A 74 -11.79 -16.69 14.31
C GLY A 74 -12.07 -17.64 15.48
N TYR A 75 -12.82 -18.70 15.21
CA TYR A 75 -13.16 -19.73 16.16
C TYR A 75 -12.45 -21.05 15.83
N ASP A 76 -11.97 -21.77 16.84
CA ASP A 76 -11.24 -23.02 16.67
C ASP A 76 -12.11 -24.13 16.03
N ASP A 77 -13.42 -24.06 16.19
CA ASP A 77 -14.39 -24.96 15.58
C ASP A 77 -14.86 -24.54 14.19
N ASN A 78 -14.23 -23.49 13.62
CA ASN A 78 -14.56 -22.92 12.32
C ASN A 78 -16.02 -22.43 12.21
N SER A 79 -16.64 -22.02 13.32
CA SER A 79 -17.95 -21.39 13.30
C SER A 79 -17.93 -20.01 12.68
N LYS A 80 -19.09 -19.57 12.19
CA LYS A 80 -19.22 -18.23 11.56
C LYS A 80 -19.01 -17.12 12.56
N ILE A 81 -18.29 -16.09 12.11
CA ILE A 81 -18.09 -14.86 12.85
C ILE A 81 -19.35 -14.02 12.80
N GLU A 82 -19.79 -13.52 13.95
CA GLU A 82 -20.94 -12.64 14.03
C GLU A 82 -20.61 -11.21 13.54
N SER A 83 -21.60 -10.53 12.93
CA SER A 83 -21.41 -9.20 12.36
C SER A 83 -20.83 -8.16 13.34
N LYS A 84 -21.16 -8.27 14.64
CA LYS A 84 -20.63 -7.39 15.69
C LYS A 84 -19.11 -7.52 15.89
N GLU A 85 -18.51 -8.63 15.46
CA GLU A 85 -17.10 -8.96 15.65
C GLU A 85 -16.22 -8.52 14.47
N TYR A 86 -16.82 -8.13 13.33
CA TYR A 86 -16.10 -7.76 12.10
C TYR A 86 -15.12 -6.59 12.24
N SER A 87 -15.18 -5.84 13.34
CA SER A 87 -14.25 -4.75 13.63
C SER A 87 -13.16 -5.10 14.65
N TYR A 88 -13.27 -6.22 15.38
CA TYR A 88 -12.40 -6.51 16.53
C TYR A 88 -10.92 -6.56 16.16
N HIS A 89 -10.56 -7.36 15.13
CA HIS A 89 -9.18 -7.49 14.67
C HIS A 89 -8.60 -6.13 14.20
N LYS A 90 -9.42 -5.28 13.57
CA LYS A 90 -9.02 -3.94 13.10
C LYS A 90 -8.76 -2.99 14.26
N ASN A 91 -9.65 -2.99 15.25
CA ASN A 91 -9.51 -2.13 16.43
C ASN A 91 -8.31 -2.55 17.28
N ILE A 92 -8.12 -3.85 17.52
CA ILE A 92 -6.94 -4.37 18.23
C ILE A 92 -5.65 -3.99 17.51
N TRP A 93 -5.65 -4.11 16.17
CA TRP A 93 -4.49 -3.77 15.35
C TRP A 93 -4.11 -2.29 15.50
N ILE A 94 -5.07 -1.37 15.30
CA ILE A 94 -4.79 0.07 15.33
C ILE A 94 -4.39 0.51 16.74
N ASP A 95 -5.10 0.07 17.78
CA ASP A 95 -4.80 0.43 19.15
C ASP A 95 -3.40 -0.05 19.55
N THR A 96 -3.00 -1.25 19.13
CA THR A 96 -1.67 -1.82 19.42
C THR A 96 -0.57 -1.06 18.70
N MET A 97 -0.73 -0.78 17.39
CA MET A 97 0.29 -0.09 16.61
C MET A 97 0.45 1.36 17.03
N GLU A 98 -0.63 2.09 17.27
CA GLU A 98 -0.56 3.47 17.74
C GLU A 98 -0.02 3.57 19.17
N ALA A 99 -0.34 2.64 20.06
CA ALA A 99 0.26 2.57 21.39
C ALA A 99 1.76 2.27 21.33
N TYR A 100 2.21 1.40 20.39
CA TYR A 100 3.63 1.09 20.20
C TYR A 100 4.41 2.30 19.69
N PHE A 101 3.82 3.12 18.83
CA PHE A 101 4.49 4.27 18.21
C PHE A 101 4.24 5.59 18.90
N LYS A 102 3.42 5.65 19.96
CA LYS A 102 2.94 6.87 20.62
C LYS A 102 4.01 7.95 20.86
N ASP A 103 5.21 7.53 21.27
CA ASP A 103 6.31 8.45 21.59
C ASP A 103 7.53 8.21 20.68
N LYS A 104 7.32 7.65 19.48
CA LYS A 104 8.38 7.31 18.53
C LYS A 104 8.23 8.09 17.24
N GLU A 105 9.32 8.64 16.76
CA GLU A 105 9.37 9.14 15.38
C GLU A 105 9.47 7.94 14.42
N THR A 106 8.65 7.98 13.39
CA THR A 106 8.69 6.98 12.31
C THR A 106 9.13 7.61 11.01
N THR A 107 9.88 6.86 10.21
CA THR A 107 10.27 7.28 8.87
C THR A 107 9.62 6.40 7.83
N TRP A 108 9.34 6.96 6.66
CA TRP A 108 8.84 6.17 5.54
C TRP A 108 9.96 5.71 4.61
N TYR A 109 9.61 4.87 3.66
CA TYR A 109 10.53 4.36 2.65
C TYR A 109 11.00 5.47 1.71
N THR A 110 12.27 5.46 1.34
CA THR A 110 12.82 6.40 0.34
C THR A 110 12.36 6.00 -1.06
N ILE A 111 11.95 6.98 -1.85
CA ILE A 111 11.53 6.76 -3.24
C ILE A 111 12.75 6.29 -4.05
N PRO A 112 12.69 5.11 -4.70
CA PRO A 112 13.76 4.64 -5.58
C PRO A 112 13.96 5.57 -6.79
N SER A 113 15.19 5.62 -7.31
CA SER A 113 15.56 6.56 -8.39
C SER A 113 14.80 6.35 -9.70
N ASN A 114 14.33 5.13 -9.96
CA ASN A 114 13.53 4.77 -11.14
C ASN A 114 12.00 4.83 -10.88
N VAL A 115 11.56 5.34 -9.74
CA VAL A 115 10.15 5.57 -9.42
C VAL A 115 9.83 7.05 -9.56
N VAL A 116 8.66 7.37 -10.07
CA VAL A 116 8.12 8.73 -10.19
C VAL A 116 6.74 8.81 -9.56
N GLY A 117 6.49 9.89 -8.81
CA GLY A 117 5.15 10.23 -8.33
C GLY A 117 4.41 11.11 -9.34
N VAL A 118 3.17 10.76 -9.64
CA VAL A 118 2.28 11.50 -10.54
C VAL A 118 0.96 11.78 -9.83
N LEU A 119 0.51 13.03 -9.88
CA LEU A 119 -0.79 13.41 -9.33
C LEU A 119 -1.89 12.98 -10.30
N VAL A 120 -2.75 12.08 -9.86
CA VAL A 120 -3.84 11.52 -10.68
C VAL A 120 -5.20 11.72 -10.01
N ASN A 121 -6.25 11.68 -10.80
CA ASN A 121 -7.60 11.50 -10.29
C ASN A 121 -7.75 10.01 -9.88
N PRO A 122 -7.94 9.70 -8.59
CA PRO A 122 -7.94 8.33 -8.09
C PRO A 122 -9.12 7.48 -8.60
N ILE A 123 -10.14 8.10 -9.15
CA ILE A 123 -11.32 7.41 -9.66
C ILE A 123 -11.15 7.02 -11.13
N THR A 124 -10.54 7.90 -11.94
CA THR A 124 -10.36 7.67 -13.37
C THR A 124 -8.99 7.10 -13.73
N GLY A 125 -7.99 7.26 -12.84
CA GLY A 125 -6.60 6.85 -13.06
C GLY A 125 -5.83 7.74 -14.05
N VAL A 126 -6.43 8.83 -14.56
CA VAL A 126 -5.75 9.77 -15.47
C VAL A 126 -5.06 10.87 -14.69
N ILE A 127 -4.08 11.54 -15.33
CA ILE A 127 -3.39 12.70 -14.74
C ILE A 127 -4.42 13.72 -14.30
N ALA A 128 -4.30 14.16 -13.04
CA ALA A 128 -5.22 15.13 -12.45
C ALA A 128 -5.09 16.50 -13.12
N ASN A 129 -6.21 17.15 -13.35
CA ASN A 129 -6.31 18.52 -13.84
C ASN A 129 -6.88 19.46 -12.76
N ASP A 130 -6.91 20.75 -13.04
CA ASP A 130 -7.34 21.75 -12.05
C ASP A 130 -8.80 21.60 -11.61
N ASN A 131 -9.65 21.04 -12.45
CA ASN A 131 -11.09 20.83 -12.16
C ASN A 131 -11.37 19.56 -11.36
N ASP A 132 -10.39 18.67 -11.18
CA ASP A 132 -10.58 17.46 -10.39
C ASP A 132 -10.73 17.79 -8.90
N THR A 133 -11.83 17.35 -8.31
CA THR A 133 -12.12 17.52 -6.88
C THR A 133 -11.34 16.55 -5.99
N LYS A 134 -10.90 15.43 -6.56
CA LYS A 134 -10.07 14.42 -5.91
C LYS A 134 -8.76 14.28 -6.67
N LYS A 135 -7.66 14.40 -5.97
CA LYS A 135 -6.31 14.25 -6.53
C LYS A 135 -5.49 13.44 -5.54
N GLU A 136 -4.74 12.46 -6.03
CA GLU A 136 -3.90 11.59 -5.21
C GLU A 136 -2.56 11.33 -5.91
N MET A 137 -1.49 11.21 -5.12
CA MET A 137 -0.17 10.90 -5.64
C MET A 137 -0.04 9.40 -5.85
N PHE A 138 0.09 8.96 -7.11
CA PHE A 138 0.40 7.58 -7.45
C PHE A 138 1.85 7.45 -7.87
N PHE A 139 2.44 6.31 -7.57
CA PHE A 139 3.82 6.03 -7.92
C PHE A 139 3.90 4.99 -9.03
N TYR A 140 4.81 5.24 -9.97
CA TYR A 140 4.98 4.44 -11.19
C TYR A 140 6.47 4.17 -11.41
N ILE A 141 6.82 3.06 -12.06
CA ILE A 141 8.13 2.92 -12.67
C ILE A 141 8.23 3.99 -13.76
N LYS A 142 9.32 4.72 -13.84
CA LYS A 142 9.54 5.74 -14.88
C LYS A 142 9.31 5.17 -16.26
N GLY A 143 8.45 5.81 -17.03
CA GLY A 143 8.03 5.38 -18.37
C GLY A 143 6.72 4.58 -18.38
N THR A 144 6.16 4.19 -17.21
CA THR A 144 4.84 3.52 -17.12
C THR A 144 3.75 4.43 -16.60
N GLU A 145 4.06 5.67 -16.27
CA GLU A 145 3.09 6.67 -15.82
C GLU A 145 2.03 6.96 -16.89
N PRO A 146 0.79 7.28 -16.50
CA PRO A 146 -0.27 7.62 -17.44
C PRO A 146 0.11 8.86 -18.25
N THR A 147 -0.32 8.89 -19.50
CA THR A 147 -0.20 10.07 -20.37
C THR A 147 -1.42 10.99 -20.18
N LEU A 148 -1.34 12.23 -20.67
CA LEU A 148 -2.46 13.18 -20.68
C LEU A 148 -3.72 12.65 -21.37
N ASN A 149 -3.57 11.68 -22.25
CA ASN A 149 -4.68 11.05 -23.00
C ASN A 149 -5.15 9.72 -22.38
N GLY A 150 -4.66 9.36 -21.18
CA GLY A 150 -5.03 8.14 -20.47
C GLY A 150 -4.48 6.83 -21.08
N THR A 151 -3.58 6.91 -22.06
CA THR A 151 -2.91 5.72 -22.59
C THR A 151 -1.68 5.39 -21.74
N THR A 152 -1.56 4.14 -21.31
CA THR A 152 -0.31 3.61 -20.72
C THR A 152 0.67 3.26 -21.82
N LYS A 153 1.96 3.49 -21.58
CA LYS A 153 3.02 2.98 -22.46
C LYS A 153 3.06 1.45 -22.38
N ASP A 154 3.64 0.83 -23.40
CA ASP A 154 3.85 -0.62 -23.43
C ASP A 154 4.71 -1.07 -22.23
N LEU A 155 4.07 -1.74 -21.27
CA LEU A 155 4.71 -2.21 -20.04
C LEU A 155 5.83 -3.22 -20.33
N ASP A 156 5.64 -4.09 -21.33
CA ASP A 156 6.62 -5.11 -21.70
C ASP A 156 7.93 -4.49 -22.23
N ALA A 157 7.84 -3.38 -22.94
CA ALA A 157 9.02 -2.66 -23.40
C ALA A 157 9.79 -2.03 -22.25
N VAL A 158 9.11 -1.44 -21.29
CA VAL A 158 9.71 -0.79 -20.11
C VAL A 158 10.41 -1.81 -19.20
N PHE A 159 9.79 -2.96 -18.95
CA PHE A 159 10.39 -4.01 -18.12
C PHE A 159 11.60 -4.69 -18.79
N LYS A 160 11.60 -4.81 -20.11
CA LYS A 160 12.78 -5.31 -20.85
C LYS A 160 13.96 -4.38 -20.76
N GLU A 161 13.72 -3.06 -20.85
CA GLU A 161 14.77 -2.04 -20.74
C GLU A 161 15.37 -2.02 -19.32
N GLU A 162 14.54 -2.13 -18.28
CA GLU A 162 14.99 -2.16 -16.87
C GLU A 162 15.83 -3.41 -16.57
N ASN A 163 15.43 -4.58 -17.05
CA ASN A 163 16.18 -5.82 -16.88
C ASN A 163 17.54 -5.77 -17.58
N SER A 164 17.61 -5.22 -18.79
CA SER A 164 18.87 -5.06 -19.51
C SER A 164 19.85 -4.10 -18.83
N LEU A 165 19.35 -3.06 -18.16
CA LEU A 165 20.16 -2.13 -17.36
C LEU A 165 20.69 -2.75 -16.07
N ASN A 166 19.93 -3.66 -15.45
CA ASN A 166 20.36 -4.38 -14.26
C ASN A 166 21.44 -5.42 -14.57
N GLU A 167 21.29 -6.16 -15.68
CA GLU A 167 22.32 -7.11 -16.17
C GLU A 167 23.64 -6.43 -16.50
N GLN A 168 23.63 -5.18 -17.01
CA GLN A 168 24.85 -4.42 -17.28
C GLN A 168 25.56 -3.90 -16.02
N LYS A 169 24.85 -3.78 -14.89
CA LYS A 169 25.43 -3.36 -13.60
C LYS A 169 26.01 -4.52 -12.79
N GLU A 170 25.63 -5.75 -13.12
CA GLU A 170 26.12 -6.98 -12.46
C GLU A 170 27.25 -7.69 -13.24
N ALA A 171 27.61 -7.16 -14.39
CA ALA A 171 28.77 -7.68 -15.13
C ALA A 171 30.08 -7.26 -14.42
N PRO A 172 31.01 -8.19 -14.15
CA PRO A 172 32.22 -7.99 -13.37
C PRO A 172 33.21 -7.03 -14.02
#